data_7f59e8a0add56bc2edc4186bff35d0cb
#
_entry.id   7f59e8a0add56bc2edc4186bff35d0cb
#
_cell.length_a   1.000
_cell.length_b   1.000
_cell.length_c   1.000
_cell.angle_alpha   90.00
_cell.angle_beta   90.00
_cell.angle_gamma   90.00
#
_symmetry.space_group_name_H-M   'P 1'
#
loop_
_entity.id
_entity.type
_entity.pdbx_description
1 polymer ?
#
loop_
_entity_poly.entity_id
_entity_poly.type
_entity_poly.pdbx_seq_one_letter_code
_entity_poly.pdbx_strand_id
1 'polypeptide(L)'
;MSAAAFNRSTRTIAQTSARAYSVLSRPAAARTKAVSRAAALCNQNVARQAPVRGVKTLDFAGTKEVVYERNDWPIPKLQEYFKNDTLALIGYGSQGHGQGLNARDNGLNVIVGVREGGESWEQAKNDGWVPGKTLFSIEEALKRGSIIMNLLSDAAQSSTWKDVEPFITKGKTLYFSHGFSVVFKDDTKVVPPKDVDVILVAPKGSGRTVRTLFKEGRGINSSVAVFQDVTGKAKEKAVALGIAVGSGYLYETTFEKEVYSDLYGERGVLMGGIQGLFRAQYEVLRRNGHSPSEAFNETVEEATQSLYPLIGQKGMDYMFAACSTTARRGALDWSKEFEKVNLPVFERLYQSVRDGTETRRSLEFNSRKTYRQDLEKELAEINDQEIWRAGKTVRSLRPDAKESS
;
A
#
# COMPACT_ATOMS: atom_id res chain seq x y z
N MET A 1 27.33 -48.79 -50.16
CA MET A 1 26.02 -49.06 -50.76
C MET A 1 24.98 -48.45 -49.85
N SER A 2 24.16 -47.55 -50.14
CA SER A 2 23.77 -46.75 -51.28
C SER A 2 23.07 -45.54 -50.69
N ALA A 3 23.48 -44.33 -51.01
CA ALA A 3 22.73 -43.12 -50.84
C ALA A 3 21.62 -43.13 -51.91
N ALA A 4 20.40 -42.85 -51.51
CA ALA A 4 19.42 -42.16 -52.37
C ALA A 4 18.02 -42.04 -51.66
N ALA A 5 17.41 -40.92 -51.84
CA ALA A 5 15.98 -40.61 -51.68
C ALA A 5 15.51 -40.09 -50.32
N PHE A 6 15.70 -38.77 -50.12
CA PHE A 6 14.63 -37.91 -49.57
C PHE A 6 14.85 -36.47 -50.07
N ASN A 7 14.44 -36.26 -51.30
CA ASN A 7 14.34 -34.89 -51.83
C ASN A 7 13.04 -34.82 -52.64
N ARG A 8 11.98 -34.29 -51.97
CA ARG A 8 10.78 -33.70 -52.58
C ARG A 8 9.69 -33.46 -51.54
N SER A 9 9.66 -32.29 -50.92
CA SER A 9 8.44 -31.60 -50.53
C SER A 9 8.75 -30.28 -49.85
N THR A 10 9.29 -29.34 -50.58
CA THR A 10 9.36 -27.94 -50.18
C THR A 10 9.03 -27.09 -51.39
N ARG A 11 7.76 -27.01 -51.72
CA ARG A 11 7.15 -25.98 -52.59
C ARG A 11 5.64 -26.10 -52.46
N THR A 12 5.03 -25.35 -51.57
CA THR A 12 3.69 -24.76 -51.70
C THR A 12 3.21 -24.27 -50.34
N ILE A 13 3.76 -23.20 -49.77
CA ILE A 13 3.10 -22.29 -48.85
C ILE A 13 3.83 -20.93 -48.98
N ALA A 14 3.57 -20.26 -50.07
CA ALA A 14 3.97 -18.86 -50.24
C ALA A 14 3.07 -18.20 -51.29
N GLN A 15 1.78 -18.13 -51.02
CA GLN A 15 0.84 -17.27 -51.78
C GLN A 15 -0.53 -17.28 -51.11
N THR A 16 -0.67 -16.67 -49.90
CA THR A 16 -1.95 -16.14 -49.36
C THR A 16 -1.74 -15.24 -48.18
N SER A 17 -1.01 -14.12 -48.38
CA SER A 17 -1.05 -13.01 -47.42
C SER A 17 -0.69 -11.67 -48.07
N ALA A 18 -1.34 -11.41 -49.20
CA ALA A 18 -1.22 -10.12 -49.87
C ALA A 18 -2.57 -9.63 -50.39
N ARG A 19 -3.59 -9.56 -49.50
CA ARG A 19 -4.85 -8.85 -49.80
C ARG A 19 -5.56 -8.46 -48.50
N ALA A 20 -5.06 -7.44 -47.79
CA ALA A 20 -5.85 -6.67 -46.81
C ALA A 20 -5.16 -5.38 -46.36
N TYR A 21 -4.56 -4.64 -47.27
CA TYR A 21 -4.15 -3.25 -47.02
C TYR A 21 -4.31 -2.42 -48.25
N SER A 22 -5.55 -2.12 -48.62
CA SER A 22 -5.84 -1.03 -49.56
C SER A 22 -7.31 -0.64 -49.49
N VAL A 23 -7.72 0.02 -48.42
CA VAL A 23 -8.85 0.97 -48.42
C VAL A 23 -8.70 1.79 -47.13
N LEU A 24 -8.10 2.95 -47.22
CA LEU A 24 -8.36 4.12 -46.38
C LEU A 24 -7.39 5.25 -46.80
N SER A 25 -7.62 5.77 -48.05
CA SER A 25 -7.18 7.09 -48.39
C SER A 25 -8.43 7.89 -48.86
N ARG A 26 -9.01 8.64 -47.93
CA ARG A 26 -9.96 9.72 -48.20
C ARG A 26 -9.49 11.00 -47.52
N PRO A 27 -9.60 12.16 -48.14
CA PRO A 27 -8.88 13.37 -47.76
C PRO A 27 -9.46 14.06 -46.53
N ALA A 28 -8.58 14.75 -45.82
CA ALA A 28 -8.75 15.33 -44.45
C ALA A 28 -9.70 16.55 -44.39
N ALA A 29 -10.47 16.91 -45.41
CA ALA A 29 -11.28 18.13 -45.40
C ALA A 29 -12.72 17.99 -44.87
N ALA A 30 -13.20 16.79 -44.56
CA ALA A 30 -14.57 16.59 -44.10
C ALA A 30 -14.71 16.34 -42.59
N ARG A 31 -13.60 16.30 -41.84
CA ARG A 31 -13.62 16.03 -40.37
C ARG A 31 -13.66 17.26 -39.46
N THR A 32 -13.40 18.46 -39.99
CA THR A 32 -13.32 19.69 -39.18
C THR A 32 -14.68 20.32 -38.84
N LYS A 33 -15.76 19.95 -39.50
CA LYS A 33 -17.09 20.50 -39.19
C LYS A 33 -17.95 19.65 -38.23
N ALA A 34 -17.58 18.41 -37.97
CA ALA A 34 -18.31 17.55 -37.06
C ALA A 34 -17.79 17.69 -35.61
N VAL A 35 -16.51 18.04 -35.42
CA VAL A 35 -15.88 18.17 -34.08
C VAL A 35 -16.29 19.50 -33.42
N SER A 36 -16.57 20.56 -34.18
CA SER A 36 -17.01 21.82 -33.59
C SER A 36 -18.46 21.82 -33.11
N ARG A 37 -19.32 20.95 -33.61
CA ARG A 37 -20.70 20.81 -33.11
C ARG A 37 -20.81 19.91 -31.88
N ALA A 38 -19.93 18.94 -31.69
CA ALA A 38 -19.89 18.12 -30.50
C ALA A 38 -19.29 18.87 -29.30
N ALA A 39 -18.30 19.74 -29.53
CA ALA A 39 -17.69 20.58 -28.49
C ALA A 39 -18.64 21.71 -28.02
N ALA A 40 -19.52 22.22 -28.87
CA ALA A 40 -20.51 23.25 -28.51
C ALA A 40 -21.71 22.69 -27.72
N LEU A 41 -22.01 21.38 -27.82
CA LEU A 41 -23.05 20.73 -27.04
C LEU A 41 -22.57 20.19 -25.70
N CYS A 42 -21.23 20.08 -25.51
CA CYS A 42 -20.65 19.64 -24.24
C CYS A 42 -20.48 20.80 -23.22
N ASN A 43 -20.55 22.05 -23.66
CA ASN A 43 -20.31 23.22 -22.79
C ASN A 43 -21.59 23.87 -22.23
N GLN A 44 -22.78 23.28 -22.41
CA GLN A 44 -24.02 23.80 -21.84
C GLN A 44 -24.61 22.95 -20.69
N ASN A 45 -23.90 21.90 -20.21
CA ASN A 45 -24.37 21.06 -19.12
C ASN A 45 -23.42 20.94 -17.90
N VAL A 46 -22.54 21.89 -17.66
CA VAL A 46 -21.64 21.88 -16.47
C VAL A 46 -22.05 22.96 -15.47
N ALA A 47 -23.32 22.98 -15.11
CA ALA A 47 -23.79 23.64 -13.91
C ALA A 47 -24.88 22.82 -13.20
N ARG A 48 -24.78 21.51 -13.23
CA ARG A 48 -25.44 20.67 -12.23
C ARG A 48 -24.47 20.51 -11.08
N GLN A 49 -24.76 21.20 -9.97
CA GLN A 49 -24.18 20.86 -8.66
C GLN A 49 -24.25 19.34 -8.54
N ALA A 50 -23.07 18.69 -8.48
CA ALA A 50 -23.02 17.26 -8.17
C ALA A 50 -23.81 17.07 -6.88
N PRO A 51 -24.76 16.12 -6.79
CA PRO A 51 -25.45 15.87 -5.55
C PRO A 51 -24.39 15.58 -4.50
N VAL A 52 -24.52 16.20 -3.32
CA VAL A 52 -23.75 15.82 -2.13
C VAL A 52 -24.04 14.34 -1.94
N ARG A 53 -23.11 13.49 -2.36
CA ARG A 53 -23.26 12.04 -2.21
C ARG A 53 -23.15 11.75 -0.72
N GLY A 54 -24.26 11.33 -0.14
CA GLY A 54 -24.27 10.75 1.19
C GLY A 54 -23.45 9.47 1.24
N VAL A 55 -23.30 8.91 2.42
CA VAL A 55 -22.66 7.61 2.68
C VAL A 55 -23.07 6.61 1.62
N LYS A 56 -22.11 6.07 0.88
CA LYS A 56 -22.34 5.16 -0.23
C LYS A 56 -22.21 3.73 0.27
N THR A 57 -23.25 2.93 0.01
CA THR A 57 -23.21 1.48 0.27
C THR A 57 -23.03 0.75 -1.03
N LEU A 58 -21.99 -0.07 -1.12
CA LEU A 58 -21.69 -0.92 -2.29
C LEU A 58 -21.87 -2.39 -1.94
N ASP A 59 -22.14 -3.19 -2.95
CA ASP A 59 -22.16 -4.65 -2.84
C ASP A 59 -20.78 -5.21 -3.17
N PHE A 60 -20.18 -5.88 -2.20
CA PHE A 60 -18.92 -6.62 -2.33
C PHE A 60 -19.22 -8.12 -2.30
N ALA A 61 -19.48 -8.69 -3.46
CA ALA A 61 -19.78 -10.11 -3.64
C ALA A 61 -20.91 -10.64 -2.72
N GLY A 62 -22.02 -9.90 -2.66
CA GLY A 62 -23.21 -10.23 -1.86
C GLY A 62 -23.21 -9.61 -0.45
N THR A 63 -22.13 -8.96 -0.03
CA THR A 63 -22.06 -8.24 1.24
C THR A 63 -22.13 -6.73 0.99
N LYS A 64 -23.07 -6.06 1.64
CA LYS A 64 -23.22 -4.60 1.54
C LYS A 64 -22.30 -3.92 2.55
N GLU A 65 -21.38 -3.09 2.06
CA GLU A 65 -20.43 -2.36 2.87
C GLU A 65 -20.51 -0.84 2.60
N VAL A 66 -20.25 -0.07 3.65
CA VAL A 66 -20.17 1.39 3.58
C VAL A 66 -18.78 1.80 3.10
N VAL A 67 -18.75 2.71 2.13
CA VAL A 67 -17.52 3.30 1.62
C VAL A 67 -17.60 4.83 1.58
N TYR A 68 -16.45 5.47 1.71
CA TYR A 68 -16.30 6.93 1.65
C TYR A 68 -15.28 7.26 0.56
N GLU A 69 -15.58 8.28 -0.22
CA GLU A 69 -14.76 8.69 -1.36
C GLU A 69 -14.22 10.13 -1.15
N ARG A 70 -13.17 10.48 -1.86
CA ARG A 70 -12.56 11.83 -1.80
C ARG A 70 -13.56 12.96 -2.06
N ASN A 71 -14.51 12.71 -2.95
CA ASN A 71 -15.52 13.70 -3.31
C ASN A 71 -16.50 14.02 -2.16
N ASP A 72 -16.57 13.19 -1.12
CA ASP A 72 -17.37 13.45 0.05
C ASP A 72 -16.75 14.54 0.95
N TRP A 73 -15.42 14.72 0.83
CA TRP A 73 -14.62 15.68 1.58
C TRP A 73 -13.68 16.48 0.67
N PRO A 74 -14.21 17.41 -0.16
CA PRO A 74 -13.37 18.29 -0.98
C PRO A 74 -12.47 19.16 -0.08
N ILE A 75 -11.30 19.57 -0.59
CA ILE A 75 -10.29 20.30 0.17
C ILE A 75 -10.85 21.49 0.96
N PRO A 76 -11.71 22.37 0.42
CA PRO A 76 -12.27 23.46 1.19
C PRO A 76 -13.10 23.00 2.39
N LYS A 77 -13.82 21.88 2.28
CA LYS A 77 -14.58 21.28 3.38
C LYS A 77 -13.65 20.71 4.46
N LEU A 78 -12.54 20.06 4.06
CA LEU A 78 -11.52 19.58 4.99
C LEU A 78 -10.89 20.73 5.77
N GLN A 79 -10.50 21.80 5.08
CA GLN A 79 -9.89 22.98 5.68
C GLN A 79 -10.84 23.66 6.66
N GLU A 80 -12.11 23.82 6.31
CA GLU A 80 -13.12 24.39 7.23
C GLU A 80 -13.39 23.49 8.43
N TYR A 81 -13.45 22.17 8.23
CA TYR A 81 -13.69 21.20 9.30
C TYR A 81 -12.56 21.20 10.34
N PHE A 82 -11.30 21.26 9.88
CA PHE A 82 -10.11 21.22 10.72
C PHE A 82 -9.50 22.59 11.01
N LYS A 83 -10.18 23.70 10.72
CA LYS A 83 -9.63 25.05 10.86
C LYS A 83 -9.12 25.41 12.25
N ASN A 84 -9.70 24.80 13.29
CA ASN A 84 -9.33 25.02 14.69
C ASN A 84 -8.45 23.89 15.24
N ASP A 85 -8.11 22.90 14.43
CA ASP A 85 -7.32 21.76 14.84
C ASP A 85 -5.84 21.92 14.46
N THR A 86 -4.99 21.36 15.29
CA THR A 86 -3.57 21.15 15.01
C THR A 86 -3.28 19.65 15.00
N LEU A 87 -2.91 19.12 13.85
CA LEU A 87 -2.49 17.73 13.69
C LEU A 87 -1.05 17.59 14.14
N ALA A 88 -0.81 16.98 15.28
CA ALA A 88 0.54 16.71 15.79
C ALA A 88 0.96 15.28 15.44
N LEU A 89 1.85 15.14 14.47
CA LEU A 89 2.44 13.86 14.09
C LEU A 89 3.55 13.51 15.06
N ILE A 90 3.32 12.52 15.89
CA ILE A 90 4.32 11.98 16.81
C ILE A 90 4.99 10.79 16.14
N GLY A 91 6.23 11.03 15.66
CA GLY A 91 6.98 10.10 14.80
C GLY A 91 6.94 10.49 13.32
N TYR A 92 8.10 10.42 12.66
CA TYR A 92 8.26 10.75 11.25
C TYR A 92 8.95 9.61 10.49
N GLY A 93 8.46 8.39 10.73
CA GLY A 93 8.79 7.20 9.96
C GLY A 93 8.01 7.13 8.64
N SER A 94 7.90 5.95 8.05
CA SER A 94 7.25 5.75 6.75
C SER A 94 5.84 6.36 6.69
N GLN A 95 4.97 6.04 7.65
CA GLN A 95 3.60 6.58 7.68
C GLN A 95 3.57 8.07 8.04
N GLY A 96 4.32 8.51 9.04
CA GLY A 96 4.39 9.92 9.43
C GLY A 96 4.83 10.83 8.29
N HIS A 97 5.84 10.42 7.54
CA HIS A 97 6.29 11.11 6.33
C HIS A 97 5.16 11.23 5.28
N GLY A 98 4.58 10.09 4.86
CA GLY A 98 3.57 10.08 3.80
C GLY A 98 2.31 10.85 4.18
N GLN A 99 1.73 10.54 5.33
CA GLN A 99 0.48 11.13 5.81
C GLN A 99 0.65 12.62 6.16
N GLY A 100 1.74 12.97 6.82
CA GLY A 100 2.01 14.35 7.22
C GLY A 100 2.15 15.28 6.03
N LEU A 101 2.92 14.88 5.01
CA LEU A 101 3.06 15.66 3.79
C LEU A 101 1.74 15.80 3.02
N ASN A 102 0.94 14.74 2.96
CA ASN A 102 -0.36 14.78 2.28
C ASN A 102 -1.34 15.71 3.00
N ALA A 103 -1.44 15.63 4.32
CA ALA A 103 -2.29 16.51 5.11
C ALA A 103 -1.86 17.99 4.98
N ARG A 104 -0.53 18.25 4.98
CA ARG A 104 0.02 19.59 4.74
C ARG A 104 -0.32 20.11 3.35
N ASP A 105 -0.16 19.29 2.31
CA ASP A 105 -0.48 19.67 0.93
C ASP A 105 -1.98 19.92 0.74
N ASN A 106 -2.85 19.31 1.53
CA ASN A 106 -4.27 19.60 1.60
C ASN A 106 -4.60 20.86 2.43
N GLY A 107 -3.58 21.57 2.93
CA GLY A 107 -3.72 22.86 3.60
C GLY A 107 -4.15 22.79 5.06
N LEU A 108 -3.96 21.66 5.74
CA LEU A 108 -4.24 21.53 7.17
C LEU A 108 -3.06 22.06 8.01
N ASN A 109 -3.38 22.48 9.23
CA ASN A 109 -2.37 22.87 10.20
C ASN A 109 -1.71 21.63 10.82
N VAL A 110 -0.51 21.31 10.35
CA VAL A 110 0.24 20.11 10.72
C VAL A 110 1.57 20.49 11.36
N ILE A 111 1.90 19.82 12.45
CA ILE A 111 3.20 19.92 13.12
C ILE A 111 3.78 18.53 13.33
N VAL A 112 5.11 18.42 13.37
CA VAL A 112 5.83 17.17 13.58
C VAL A 112 6.53 17.19 14.91
N GLY A 113 6.35 16.13 15.70
CA GLY A 113 7.02 15.88 16.97
C GLY A 113 7.96 14.70 16.88
N VAL A 114 9.27 14.94 16.93
CA VAL A 114 10.30 13.91 16.89
C VAL A 114 11.47 14.28 17.79
N ARG A 115 12.35 13.32 18.08
CA ARG A 115 13.54 13.57 18.86
C ARG A 115 14.49 14.51 18.11
N GLU A 116 14.83 15.64 18.70
CA GLU A 116 15.74 16.63 18.15
C GLU A 116 17.12 16.01 17.84
N GLY A 117 17.68 16.37 16.69
CA GLY A 117 18.98 15.87 16.23
C GLY A 117 18.99 14.39 15.79
N GLY A 118 17.84 13.70 15.77
CA GLY A 118 17.74 12.33 15.27
C GLY A 118 17.52 12.28 13.74
N GLU A 119 17.62 11.09 13.14
CA GLU A 119 17.43 10.88 11.70
C GLU A 119 16.08 11.43 11.20
N SER A 120 14.99 11.15 11.93
CA SER A 120 13.65 11.66 11.58
C SER A 120 13.55 13.19 11.67
N TRP A 121 14.33 13.82 12.54
CA TRP A 121 14.42 15.28 12.64
C TRP A 121 15.08 15.88 11.40
N GLU A 122 16.20 15.30 10.98
CA GLU A 122 16.91 15.76 9.78
C GLU A 122 16.09 15.49 8.51
N GLN A 123 15.44 14.33 8.43
CA GLN A 123 14.52 14.05 7.33
C GLN A 123 13.36 15.06 7.28
N ALA A 124 12.74 15.36 8.41
CA ALA A 124 11.66 16.34 8.47
C ALA A 124 12.12 17.74 8.00
N LYS A 125 13.31 18.18 8.40
CA LYS A 125 13.91 19.44 7.91
C LYS A 125 14.07 19.43 6.38
N ASN A 126 14.59 18.34 5.83
CA ASN A 126 14.76 18.19 4.39
C ASN A 126 13.41 18.23 3.63
N ASP A 127 12.34 17.78 4.26
CA ASP A 127 10.98 17.82 3.73
C ASP A 127 10.27 19.18 3.96
N GLY A 128 11.01 20.18 4.47
CA GLY A 128 10.54 21.55 4.66
C GLY A 128 9.77 21.82 5.95
N TRP A 129 9.88 20.94 6.96
CA TRP A 129 9.39 21.24 8.30
C TRP A 129 10.41 22.15 9.01
N VAL A 130 9.92 23.22 9.66
CA VAL A 130 10.75 24.30 10.20
C VAL A 130 10.84 24.19 11.72
N PRO A 131 12.06 24.00 12.30
CA PRO A 131 12.26 24.00 13.75
C PRO A 131 11.65 25.23 14.42
N GLY A 132 10.93 25.00 15.53
CA GLY A 132 10.25 26.06 16.30
C GLY A 132 8.98 26.61 15.66
N LYS A 133 8.62 26.19 14.42
CA LYS A 133 7.38 26.61 13.74
C LYS A 133 6.47 25.42 13.44
N THR A 134 6.98 24.39 12.76
CA THR A 134 6.24 23.19 12.35
C THR A 134 6.97 21.90 12.73
N LEU A 135 8.17 21.99 13.27
CA LEU A 135 8.96 20.88 13.77
C LEU A 135 9.36 21.13 15.21
N PHE A 136 9.03 20.21 16.09
CA PHE A 136 9.17 20.34 17.54
C PHE A 136 9.70 19.05 18.17
N SER A 137 10.09 19.13 19.44
CA SER A 137 10.23 17.93 20.28
C SER A 137 8.88 17.21 20.40
N ILE A 138 8.91 15.93 20.76
CA ILE A 138 7.66 15.14 20.97
C ILE A 138 6.76 15.84 21.99
N GLU A 139 7.34 16.23 23.13
CA GLU A 139 6.59 16.88 24.21
C GLU A 139 5.91 18.18 23.77
N GLU A 140 6.63 19.04 23.07
CA GLU A 140 6.08 20.31 22.61
C GLU A 140 4.99 20.11 21.53
N ALA A 141 5.16 19.14 20.65
CA ALA A 141 4.13 18.79 19.65
C ALA A 141 2.87 18.24 20.34
N LEU A 142 3.03 17.36 21.35
CA LEU A 142 1.91 16.84 22.15
C LEU A 142 1.12 17.96 22.86
N LYS A 143 1.81 18.97 23.41
CA LYS A 143 1.16 20.13 24.04
C LYS A 143 0.32 20.94 23.06
N ARG A 144 0.82 21.12 21.83
CA ARG A 144 0.21 21.98 20.80
C ARG A 144 -0.92 21.28 20.03
N GLY A 145 -0.85 19.97 19.87
CA GLY A 145 -1.80 19.21 19.08
C GLY A 145 -3.18 19.08 19.74
N SER A 146 -4.25 19.25 18.96
CA SER A 146 -5.61 18.82 19.30
C SER A 146 -5.90 17.39 18.80
N ILE A 147 -5.27 17.01 17.69
CA ILE A 147 -5.31 15.66 17.14
C ILE A 147 -3.89 15.10 17.21
N ILE A 148 -3.69 14.10 18.06
CA ILE A 148 -2.40 13.46 18.27
C ILE A 148 -2.32 12.22 17.39
N MET A 149 -1.56 12.30 16.33
CA MET A 149 -1.30 11.20 15.41
C MET A 149 -0.09 10.41 15.91
N ASN A 150 -0.34 9.33 16.67
CA ASN A 150 0.74 8.49 17.21
C ASN A 150 1.25 7.54 16.12
N LEU A 151 2.27 7.99 15.40
CA LEU A 151 2.87 7.31 14.25
C LEU A 151 4.30 6.80 14.56
N LEU A 152 4.61 6.67 15.84
CA LEU A 152 5.80 5.95 16.31
C LEU A 152 5.68 4.46 15.94
N SER A 153 6.80 3.75 15.85
CA SER A 153 6.78 2.29 15.75
C SER A 153 6.14 1.65 16.99
N ASP A 154 5.55 0.48 16.86
CA ASP A 154 4.81 -0.18 17.95
C ASP A 154 5.64 -0.35 19.23
N ALA A 155 6.91 -0.75 19.08
CA ALA A 155 7.83 -0.84 20.22
C ALA A 155 8.10 0.55 20.84
N ALA A 156 8.20 1.60 20.04
CA ALA A 156 8.37 2.96 20.56
C ALA A 156 7.09 3.45 21.24
N GLN A 157 5.91 3.17 20.68
CA GLN A 157 4.64 3.49 21.33
C GLN A 157 4.56 2.84 22.71
N SER A 158 4.90 1.55 22.81
CA SER A 158 4.92 0.82 24.09
C SER A 158 5.91 1.43 25.09
N SER A 159 7.15 1.67 24.67
CA SER A 159 8.22 2.14 25.57
C SER A 159 8.06 3.59 26.01
N THR A 160 7.46 4.45 25.20
CA THR A 160 7.28 5.89 25.48
C THR A 160 5.89 6.27 25.97
N TRP A 161 4.97 5.32 26.08
CA TRP A 161 3.56 5.61 26.42
C TRP A 161 3.42 6.43 27.71
N LYS A 162 4.19 6.10 28.73
CA LYS A 162 4.18 6.81 30.02
C LYS A 162 4.52 8.31 29.90
N ASP A 163 5.32 8.65 28.89
CA ASP A 163 5.74 10.04 28.61
C ASP A 163 4.74 10.75 27.70
N VAL A 164 3.97 10.00 26.90
CA VAL A 164 2.97 10.51 25.94
C VAL A 164 1.59 10.68 26.60
N GLU A 165 1.15 9.69 27.38
CA GLU A 165 -0.20 9.63 27.99
C GLU A 165 -0.60 10.92 28.75
N PRO A 166 0.28 11.56 29.58
CA PRO A 166 -0.08 12.76 30.34
C PRO A 166 -0.53 13.94 29.47
N PHE A 167 -0.14 13.96 28.20
CA PHE A 167 -0.51 15.00 27.24
C PHE A 167 -1.78 14.68 26.43
N ILE A 168 -2.29 13.45 26.53
CA ILE A 168 -3.54 13.02 25.89
C ILE A 168 -4.70 13.39 26.81
N THR A 169 -5.05 14.67 26.79
CA THR A 169 -6.03 15.24 27.73
C THR A 169 -7.41 15.36 27.09
N LYS A 170 -8.43 15.53 27.93
CA LYS A 170 -9.83 15.73 27.52
C LYS A 170 -9.96 16.74 26.37
N GLY A 171 -10.76 16.38 25.38
CA GLY A 171 -11.02 17.18 24.17
C GLY A 171 -10.04 16.93 23.03
N LYS A 172 -8.93 16.22 23.26
CA LYS A 172 -8.05 15.77 22.19
C LYS A 172 -8.59 14.53 21.52
N THR A 173 -8.09 14.27 20.32
CA THR A 173 -8.30 13.03 19.60
C THR A 173 -6.98 12.28 19.48
N LEU A 174 -6.97 11.00 19.85
CA LEU A 174 -5.83 10.11 19.65
C LEU A 174 -6.04 9.29 18.38
N TYR A 175 -5.10 9.39 17.46
CA TYR A 175 -5.14 8.78 16.16
C TYR A 175 -4.04 7.75 16.00
N PHE A 176 -4.38 6.60 15.41
CA PHE A 176 -3.44 5.54 15.04
C PHE A 176 -3.57 5.19 13.56
N SER A 177 -2.48 4.70 12.95
CA SER A 177 -2.50 4.11 11.61
C SER A 177 -2.43 2.60 11.61
N HIS A 178 -2.29 1.99 12.77
CA HIS A 178 -2.34 0.57 13.04
C HIS A 178 -2.82 0.35 14.46
N GLY A 179 -3.74 -0.57 14.66
CA GLY A 179 -4.39 -0.78 15.97
C GLY A 179 -3.57 -1.58 16.98
N PHE A 180 -2.37 -2.03 16.62
CA PHE A 180 -1.51 -2.95 17.38
C PHE A 180 -1.40 -2.61 18.87
N SER A 181 -0.97 -1.39 19.19
CA SER A 181 -0.69 -0.99 20.55
C SER A 181 -1.92 -1.04 21.47
N VAL A 182 -3.08 -0.67 20.92
CA VAL A 182 -4.34 -0.62 21.70
C VAL A 182 -5.00 -2.00 21.82
N VAL A 183 -4.93 -2.82 20.77
CA VAL A 183 -5.50 -4.17 20.76
C VAL A 183 -4.73 -5.09 21.69
N PHE A 184 -3.41 -5.03 21.66
CA PHE A 184 -2.54 -5.83 22.53
C PHE A 184 -2.05 -5.04 23.75
N LYS A 185 -2.95 -4.25 24.36
CA LYS A 185 -2.67 -3.40 25.53
C LYS A 185 -2.04 -4.12 26.70
N ASP A 186 -2.32 -5.41 26.88
CA ASP A 186 -1.76 -6.21 27.95
C ASP A 186 -0.25 -6.46 27.77
N ASP A 187 0.23 -6.50 26.54
CA ASP A 187 1.65 -6.60 26.20
C ASP A 187 2.29 -5.20 26.06
N THR A 188 1.65 -4.27 25.39
CA THR A 188 2.18 -2.93 25.05
C THR A 188 2.06 -1.91 26.17
N LYS A 189 1.10 -2.08 27.07
CA LYS A 189 0.71 -1.13 28.12
C LYS A 189 0.12 0.18 27.61
N VAL A 190 -0.24 0.27 26.32
CA VAL A 190 -0.88 1.44 25.72
C VAL A 190 -2.39 1.40 25.99
N VAL A 191 -2.82 2.15 26.97
CA VAL A 191 -4.23 2.28 27.35
C VAL A 191 -4.66 3.73 27.18
N PRO A 192 -5.48 4.05 26.16
CA PRO A 192 -5.95 5.41 25.95
C PRO A 192 -6.77 5.95 27.13
N PRO A 193 -6.66 7.24 27.49
CA PRO A 193 -7.55 7.89 28.47
C PRO A 193 -9.02 7.77 28.05
N LYS A 194 -9.93 7.69 29.02
CA LYS A 194 -11.38 7.45 28.79
C LYS A 194 -12.14 8.66 28.26
N ASP A 195 -11.54 9.84 28.27
CA ASP A 195 -12.18 11.14 27.98
C ASP A 195 -11.72 11.77 26.66
N VAL A 196 -11.16 10.96 25.77
CA VAL A 196 -10.70 11.36 24.43
C VAL A 196 -11.31 10.47 23.34
N ASP A 197 -11.46 11.00 22.13
CA ASP A 197 -11.76 10.16 20.97
C ASP A 197 -10.53 9.34 20.59
N VAL A 198 -10.72 8.06 20.23
CA VAL A 198 -9.66 7.18 19.75
C VAL A 198 -10.07 6.60 18.42
N ILE A 199 -9.32 6.94 17.38
CA ILE A 199 -9.63 6.62 15.99
C ILE A 199 -8.44 5.98 15.27
N LEU A 200 -8.76 5.30 14.19
CA LEU A 200 -7.79 4.65 13.32
C LEU A 200 -8.07 5.01 11.86
N VAL A 201 -7.01 5.33 11.14
CA VAL A 201 -6.97 5.34 9.68
C VAL A 201 -5.75 4.55 9.23
N ALA A 202 -5.96 3.40 8.64
CA ALA A 202 -4.89 2.47 8.23
C ALA A 202 -4.78 2.38 6.71
N PRO A 203 -3.88 3.14 6.08
CA PRO A 203 -3.59 3.00 4.65
C PRO A 203 -3.03 1.61 4.33
N LYS A 204 -3.56 0.97 3.29
CA LYS A 204 -3.14 -0.37 2.87
C LYS A 204 -1.93 -0.30 1.94
N GLY A 205 -0.78 0.08 2.52
CA GLY A 205 0.51 0.19 1.87
C GLY A 205 1.53 1.03 2.64
N SER A 206 2.77 1.01 2.17
CA SER A 206 3.86 1.78 2.81
C SER A 206 3.60 3.28 2.73
N GLY A 207 4.12 4.05 3.67
CA GLY A 207 3.99 5.51 3.67
C GLY A 207 4.60 6.17 2.42
N ARG A 208 5.62 5.57 1.81
CA ARG A 208 6.15 6.02 0.51
C ARG A 208 5.09 5.88 -0.58
N THR A 209 4.42 4.74 -0.65
CA THR A 209 3.33 4.49 -1.61
C THR A 209 2.15 5.41 -1.35
N VAL A 210 1.79 5.65 -0.08
CA VAL A 210 0.76 6.64 0.31
C VAL A 210 1.09 8.02 -0.29
N ARG A 211 2.34 8.45 -0.19
CA ARG A 211 2.79 9.74 -0.72
C ARG A 211 2.80 9.78 -2.24
N THR A 212 3.37 8.75 -2.89
CA THR A 212 3.49 8.68 -4.36
C THR A 212 2.12 8.67 -5.02
N LEU A 213 1.22 7.79 -4.58
CA LEU A 213 -0.13 7.70 -5.17
C LEU A 213 -0.97 8.95 -4.91
N PHE A 214 -0.77 9.64 -3.79
CA PHE A 214 -1.40 10.94 -3.55
C PHE A 214 -0.94 11.99 -4.56
N LYS A 215 0.36 12.10 -4.81
CA LYS A 215 0.92 13.03 -5.80
C LYS A 215 0.46 12.75 -7.23
N GLU A 216 0.21 11.48 -7.54
CA GLU A 216 -0.37 11.05 -8.82
C GLU A 216 -1.88 11.35 -8.93
N GLY A 217 -2.50 11.93 -7.90
CA GLY A 217 -3.95 12.16 -7.88
C GLY A 217 -4.80 10.91 -7.63
N ARG A 218 -4.18 9.78 -7.33
CA ARG A 218 -4.82 8.47 -7.09
C ARG A 218 -5.16 8.31 -5.61
N GLY A 219 -4.25 7.90 -4.78
CA GLY A 219 -4.43 7.56 -3.38
C GLY A 219 -4.50 6.06 -3.15
N ILE A 220 -4.15 5.65 -1.93
CA ILE A 220 -4.22 4.25 -1.51
C ILE A 220 -5.48 4.03 -0.68
N ASN A 221 -6.07 2.84 -0.78
CA ASN A 221 -7.26 2.52 0.01
C ASN A 221 -6.89 2.43 1.49
N SER A 222 -7.79 2.86 2.37
CA SER A 222 -7.55 2.80 3.81
C SER A 222 -8.78 2.26 4.54
N SER A 223 -8.55 1.57 5.63
CA SER A 223 -9.61 1.25 6.58
C SER A 223 -9.73 2.35 7.64
N VAL A 224 -10.95 2.54 8.16
CA VAL A 224 -11.23 3.43 9.27
C VAL A 224 -11.93 2.69 10.40
N ALA A 225 -11.57 3.03 11.64
CA ALA A 225 -12.21 2.46 12.81
C ALA A 225 -12.29 3.47 13.95
N VAL A 226 -13.25 3.27 14.85
CA VAL A 226 -13.41 4.01 16.09
C VAL A 226 -13.27 3.02 17.25
N PHE A 227 -12.30 3.26 18.12
CA PHE A 227 -12.15 2.53 19.37
C PHE A 227 -12.96 3.16 20.49
N GLN A 228 -12.94 4.50 20.56
CA GLN A 228 -13.64 5.27 21.58
C GLN A 228 -14.21 6.55 20.96
N ASP A 229 -15.49 6.81 21.21
CA ASP A 229 -16.21 8.00 20.75
C ASP A 229 -16.82 8.72 21.95
N VAL A 230 -16.14 9.75 22.42
CA VAL A 230 -16.59 10.57 23.56
C VAL A 230 -17.40 11.78 23.06
N THR A 231 -17.07 12.26 21.88
CA THR A 231 -17.68 13.48 21.31
C THR A 231 -18.92 13.19 20.46
N GLY A 232 -19.18 11.94 20.08
CA GLY A 232 -20.18 11.57 19.09
C GLY A 232 -19.77 11.92 17.64
N LYS A 233 -18.50 12.32 17.44
CA LYS A 233 -17.96 12.75 16.13
C LYS A 233 -16.70 11.99 15.70
N ALA A 234 -16.27 11.00 16.47
CA ALA A 234 -15.03 10.27 16.21
C ALA A 234 -15.01 9.63 14.82
N LYS A 235 -16.13 9.04 14.38
CA LYS A 235 -16.28 8.44 13.06
C LYS A 235 -16.14 9.47 11.92
N GLU A 236 -16.84 10.58 12.02
CA GLU A 236 -16.77 11.66 11.03
C GLU A 236 -15.33 12.18 10.92
N LYS A 237 -14.67 12.38 12.06
CA LYS A 237 -13.28 12.83 12.15
C LYS A 237 -12.32 11.83 11.52
N ALA A 238 -12.51 10.52 11.80
CA ALA A 238 -11.69 9.45 11.18
C ALA A 238 -11.82 9.44 9.66
N VAL A 239 -13.04 9.57 9.14
CA VAL A 239 -13.28 9.64 7.68
C VAL A 239 -12.63 10.88 7.08
N ALA A 240 -12.84 12.05 7.66
CA ALA A 240 -12.25 13.31 7.19
C ALA A 240 -10.72 13.26 7.20
N LEU A 241 -10.09 12.73 8.26
CA LEU A 241 -8.65 12.54 8.33
C LEU A 241 -8.17 11.51 7.30
N GLY A 242 -8.90 10.44 7.08
CA GLY A 242 -8.57 9.45 6.06
C GLY A 242 -8.45 10.06 4.67
N ILE A 243 -9.37 10.96 4.31
CA ILE A 243 -9.27 11.72 3.06
C ILE A 243 -8.12 12.72 3.11
N ALA A 244 -7.94 13.42 4.23
CA ALA A 244 -6.89 14.43 4.40
C ALA A 244 -5.48 13.85 4.26
N VAL A 245 -5.24 12.62 4.75
CA VAL A 245 -3.96 11.93 4.59
C VAL A 245 -3.78 11.27 3.21
N GLY A 246 -4.77 11.40 2.32
CA GLY A 246 -4.63 11.06 0.91
C GLY A 246 -5.16 9.70 0.50
N SER A 247 -6.10 9.13 1.24
CA SER A 247 -6.71 7.84 0.87
C SER A 247 -7.46 7.89 -0.46
N GLY A 248 -7.46 6.79 -1.21
CA GLY A 248 -8.21 6.61 -2.45
C GLY A 248 -9.72 6.47 -2.16
N TYR A 249 -10.07 5.46 -1.39
CA TYR A 249 -11.36 5.33 -0.72
C TYR A 249 -11.18 4.75 0.68
N LEU A 250 -12.20 4.88 1.52
CA LEU A 250 -12.21 4.40 2.89
C LEU A 250 -13.31 3.34 3.07
N TYR A 251 -13.05 2.34 3.92
CA TYR A 251 -14.03 1.36 4.35
C TYR A 251 -13.94 1.16 5.87
N GLU A 252 -15.06 0.75 6.47
CA GLU A 252 -15.16 0.59 7.92
C GLU A 252 -14.59 -0.75 8.38
N THR A 253 -13.94 -0.73 9.54
CA THR A 253 -13.45 -1.92 10.24
C THR A 253 -13.49 -1.70 11.75
N THR A 254 -12.90 -2.60 12.53
CA THR A 254 -12.60 -2.43 13.95
C THR A 254 -11.09 -2.46 14.18
N PHE A 255 -10.63 -1.94 15.32
CA PHE A 255 -9.21 -2.02 15.67
C PHE A 255 -8.68 -3.46 15.63
N GLU A 256 -9.42 -4.42 16.19
CA GLU A 256 -9.04 -5.83 16.21
C GLU A 256 -8.95 -6.42 14.79
N LYS A 257 -9.99 -6.23 13.97
CA LYS A 257 -10.01 -6.78 12.61
C LYS A 257 -8.90 -6.18 11.75
N GLU A 258 -8.64 -4.88 11.92
CA GLU A 258 -7.54 -4.21 11.23
C GLU A 258 -6.21 -4.86 11.59
N VAL A 259 -5.89 -4.96 12.89
CA VAL A 259 -4.62 -5.53 13.36
C VAL A 259 -4.45 -6.99 12.91
N TYR A 260 -5.50 -7.80 13.05
CA TYR A 260 -5.40 -9.20 12.66
C TYR A 260 -5.20 -9.37 11.15
N SER A 261 -5.93 -8.62 10.34
CA SER A 261 -5.77 -8.71 8.88
C SER A 261 -4.44 -8.13 8.38
N ASP A 262 -3.94 -7.07 9.01
CA ASP A 262 -2.70 -6.41 8.63
C ASP A 262 -1.48 -7.28 8.96
N LEU A 263 -1.34 -7.70 10.23
CA LEU A 263 -0.27 -8.60 10.65
C LEU A 263 -0.27 -9.93 9.88
N TYR A 264 -1.47 -10.47 9.62
CA TYR A 264 -1.63 -11.69 8.84
C TYR A 264 -1.21 -11.49 7.38
N GLY A 265 -1.66 -10.40 6.76
CA GLY A 265 -1.36 -10.09 5.36
C GLY A 265 0.13 -9.91 5.10
N GLU A 266 0.83 -9.16 5.97
CA GLU A 266 2.28 -8.92 5.86
C GLU A 266 3.10 -10.23 5.95
N ARG A 267 2.74 -11.10 6.88
CA ARG A 267 3.41 -12.40 7.05
C ARG A 267 3.00 -13.40 5.99
N GLY A 268 1.80 -13.26 5.44
CA GLY A 268 1.25 -14.05 4.34
C GLY A 268 1.77 -13.58 2.97
N VAL A 269 0.84 -13.43 2.03
CA VAL A 269 1.17 -13.19 0.61
C VAL A 269 1.80 -11.84 0.32
N LEU A 270 1.67 -10.84 1.20
CA LEU A 270 2.22 -9.52 0.92
C LEU A 270 3.75 -9.48 1.00
N MET A 271 4.35 -10.21 1.94
CA MET A 271 5.80 -10.19 2.16
C MET A 271 6.36 -11.59 2.48
N GLY A 272 6.00 -12.17 3.63
CA GLY A 272 6.62 -13.42 4.11
C GLY A 272 6.35 -14.60 3.20
N GLY A 273 5.10 -14.83 2.83
CA GLY A 273 4.69 -15.93 1.96
C GLY A 273 5.28 -15.83 0.57
N ILE A 274 5.25 -14.63 -0.05
CA ILE A 274 5.80 -14.45 -1.40
C ILE A 274 7.32 -14.67 -1.44
N GLN A 275 8.06 -14.23 -0.40
CA GLN A 275 9.48 -14.49 -0.26
C GLN A 275 9.76 -16.00 -0.21
N GLY A 276 8.97 -16.73 0.58
CA GLY A 276 9.09 -18.18 0.71
C GLY A 276 8.82 -18.91 -0.60
N LEU A 277 7.76 -18.52 -1.33
CA LEU A 277 7.41 -19.10 -2.64
C LEU A 277 8.50 -18.86 -3.70
N PHE A 278 9.00 -17.63 -3.81
CA PHE A 278 10.07 -17.30 -4.74
C PHE A 278 11.32 -18.14 -4.47
N ARG A 279 11.72 -18.25 -3.20
CA ARG A 279 12.90 -19.05 -2.83
C ARG A 279 12.72 -20.53 -3.14
N ALA A 280 11.56 -21.09 -2.81
CA ALA A 280 11.29 -22.50 -3.03
C ALA A 280 11.33 -22.85 -4.53
N GLN A 281 10.68 -22.08 -5.37
CA GLN A 281 10.67 -22.30 -6.82
C GLN A 281 12.07 -22.11 -7.42
N TYR A 282 12.77 -21.05 -7.05
CA TYR A 282 14.15 -20.79 -7.51
C TYR A 282 15.07 -21.95 -7.17
N GLU A 283 15.04 -22.43 -5.93
CA GLU A 283 15.87 -23.53 -5.47
C GLU A 283 15.62 -24.83 -6.25
N VAL A 284 14.35 -25.14 -6.56
CA VAL A 284 14.02 -26.33 -7.39
C VAL A 284 14.59 -26.19 -8.79
N LEU A 285 14.48 -25.02 -9.42
CA LEU A 285 15.07 -24.77 -10.74
C LEU A 285 16.59 -24.95 -10.70
N ARG A 286 17.27 -24.36 -9.69
CA ARG A 286 18.71 -24.49 -9.52
C ARG A 286 19.17 -25.94 -9.35
N ARG A 287 18.45 -26.73 -8.56
CA ARG A 287 18.75 -28.20 -8.38
C ARG A 287 18.56 -28.99 -9.65
N ASN A 288 17.71 -28.54 -10.56
CA ASN A 288 17.49 -29.17 -11.85
C ASN A 288 18.36 -28.60 -12.98
N GLY A 289 19.42 -27.86 -12.66
CA GLY A 289 20.45 -27.43 -13.58
C GLY A 289 20.19 -26.10 -14.32
N HIS A 290 19.10 -25.42 -14.04
CA HIS A 290 18.84 -24.08 -14.61
C HIS A 290 19.88 -23.06 -14.11
N SER A 291 20.31 -22.14 -14.97
CA SER A 291 21.23 -21.08 -14.57
C SER A 291 20.60 -20.11 -13.58
N PRO A 292 21.40 -19.36 -12.78
CA PRO A 292 20.83 -18.35 -11.86
C PRO A 292 19.98 -17.29 -12.57
N SER A 293 20.38 -16.87 -13.77
CA SER A 293 19.63 -15.91 -14.58
C SER A 293 18.29 -16.49 -15.03
N GLU A 294 18.29 -17.68 -15.59
CA GLU A 294 17.08 -18.39 -16.03
C GLU A 294 16.12 -18.62 -14.86
N ALA A 295 16.62 -19.17 -13.74
CA ALA A 295 15.81 -19.40 -12.56
C ALA A 295 15.21 -18.11 -11.99
N PHE A 296 15.93 -16.98 -12.00
CA PHE A 296 15.42 -15.70 -11.55
C PHE A 296 14.34 -15.14 -12.49
N ASN A 297 14.56 -15.20 -13.80
CA ASN A 297 13.59 -14.71 -14.76
C ASN A 297 12.27 -15.49 -14.67
N GLU A 298 12.30 -16.81 -14.59
CA GLU A 298 11.12 -17.69 -14.48
C GLU A 298 10.43 -17.65 -13.10
N THR A 299 11.03 -17.01 -12.11
CA THR A 299 10.47 -16.97 -10.75
C THR A 299 10.03 -15.57 -10.37
N VAL A 300 10.94 -14.60 -10.42
CA VAL A 300 10.71 -13.25 -9.86
C VAL A 300 10.44 -12.24 -10.96
N GLU A 301 11.29 -12.22 -12.00
CA GLU A 301 11.26 -11.14 -12.99
C GLU A 301 9.96 -11.14 -13.79
N GLU A 302 9.58 -12.27 -14.37
CA GLU A 302 8.33 -12.39 -15.13
C GLU A 302 7.09 -12.14 -14.25
N ALA A 303 7.10 -12.64 -13.02
CA ALA A 303 6.01 -12.43 -12.08
C ALA A 303 5.81 -10.94 -11.79
N THR A 304 6.88 -10.22 -11.44
CA THR A 304 6.79 -8.84 -10.96
C THR A 304 6.70 -7.80 -12.07
N GLN A 305 7.29 -8.07 -13.24
CA GLN A 305 7.30 -7.13 -14.35
C GLN A 305 6.13 -7.33 -15.32
N SER A 306 5.63 -8.55 -15.44
CA SER A 306 4.63 -8.90 -16.44
C SER A 306 3.28 -9.31 -15.85
N LEU A 307 3.25 -10.31 -14.96
CA LEU A 307 2.01 -10.98 -14.59
C LEU A 307 1.27 -10.29 -13.42
N TYR A 308 1.96 -9.97 -12.33
CA TYR A 308 1.31 -9.37 -11.15
C TYR A 308 0.70 -7.99 -11.41
N PRO A 309 1.29 -7.13 -12.26
CA PRO A 309 0.62 -5.88 -12.65
C PRO A 309 -0.74 -6.09 -13.32
N LEU A 310 -0.92 -7.18 -14.09
CA LEU A 310 -2.20 -7.51 -14.72
C LEU A 310 -3.28 -7.87 -13.69
N ILE A 311 -2.88 -8.59 -12.63
CA ILE A 311 -3.78 -8.93 -11.52
C ILE A 311 -4.29 -7.64 -10.86
N GLY A 312 -3.39 -6.72 -10.54
CA GLY A 312 -3.74 -5.44 -9.91
C GLY A 312 -4.62 -4.53 -10.77
N GLN A 313 -4.48 -4.62 -12.08
CA GLN A 313 -5.23 -3.77 -13.02
C GLN A 313 -6.61 -4.31 -13.38
N LYS A 314 -6.74 -5.64 -13.60
CA LYS A 314 -7.93 -6.23 -14.20
C LYS A 314 -8.39 -7.55 -13.57
N GLY A 315 -7.67 -8.06 -12.57
CA GLY A 315 -8.04 -9.30 -11.88
C GLY A 315 -7.31 -10.54 -12.39
N MET A 316 -7.50 -11.64 -11.66
CA MET A 316 -6.80 -12.90 -11.88
C MET A 316 -7.18 -13.57 -13.21
N ASP A 317 -8.45 -13.54 -13.56
CA ASP A 317 -8.97 -14.11 -14.83
C ASP A 317 -8.35 -13.43 -16.05
N TYR A 318 -8.15 -12.12 -15.99
CA TYR A 318 -7.48 -11.37 -17.06
C TYR A 318 -6.02 -11.77 -17.21
N MET A 319 -5.29 -11.93 -16.10
CA MET A 319 -3.90 -12.41 -16.13
C MET A 319 -3.83 -13.80 -16.78
N PHE A 320 -4.70 -14.73 -16.40
CA PHE A 320 -4.79 -16.04 -17.06
C PHE A 320 -5.12 -15.93 -18.55
N ALA A 321 -6.08 -15.07 -18.92
CA ALA A 321 -6.49 -14.88 -20.31
C ALA A 321 -5.37 -14.30 -21.19
N ALA A 322 -4.47 -13.49 -20.63
CA ALA A 322 -3.32 -12.91 -21.32
C ALA A 322 -2.22 -13.95 -21.63
N CYS A 323 -2.23 -15.12 -20.99
CA CYS A 323 -1.22 -16.15 -21.17
C CYS A 323 -1.59 -17.18 -22.24
N SER A 324 -0.61 -17.97 -22.68
CA SER A 324 -0.81 -19.09 -23.62
C SER A 324 -1.78 -20.14 -23.06
N THR A 325 -2.40 -20.93 -23.93
CA THR A 325 -3.33 -22.00 -23.51
C THR A 325 -2.62 -23.05 -22.66
N THR A 326 -1.36 -23.36 -22.95
CA THR A 326 -0.53 -24.29 -22.18
C THR A 326 -0.25 -23.77 -20.78
N ALA A 327 0.22 -22.53 -20.66
CA ALA A 327 0.48 -21.89 -19.37
C ALA A 327 -0.80 -21.83 -18.52
N ARG A 328 -1.89 -21.38 -19.13
CA ARG A 328 -3.21 -21.29 -18.48
C ARG A 328 -3.67 -22.64 -17.92
N ARG A 329 -3.58 -23.72 -18.73
CA ARG A 329 -4.03 -25.04 -18.29
C ARG A 329 -3.20 -25.55 -17.11
N GLY A 330 -1.87 -25.51 -17.23
CA GLY A 330 -0.99 -25.94 -16.17
C GLY A 330 -1.16 -25.15 -14.87
N ALA A 331 -1.25 -23.83 -14.98
CA ALA A 331 -1.43 -22.97 -13.80
C ALA A 331 -2.78 -23.19 -13.09
N LEU A 332 -3.88 -23.40 -13.83
CA LEU A 332 -5.18 -23.73 -13.26
C LEU A 332 -5.18 -25.07 -12.52
N ASP A 333 -4.44 -26.05 -13.02
CA ASP A 333 -4.33 -27.35 -12.36
C ASP A 333 -3.51 -27.24 -11.06
N TRP A 334 -2.35 -26.61 -11.11
CA TRP A 334 -1.46 -26.49 -9.97
C TRP A 334 -1.93 -25.49 -8.91
N SER A 335 -2.77 -24.54 -9.24
CA SER A 335 -3.33 -23.59 -8.26
C SER A 335 -4.04 -24.31 -7.10
N LYS A 336 -4.75 -25.40 -7.40
CA LYS A 336 -5.45 -26.23 -6.39
C LYS A 336 -4.49 -26.93 -5.43
N GLU A 337 -3.35 -27.39 -5.95
CA GLU A 337 -2.33 -28.02 -5.10
C GLU A 337 -1.66 -26.98 -4.17
N PHE A 338 -1.35 -25.79 -4.69
CA PHE A 338 -0.84 -24.70 -3.86
C PHE A 338 -1.85 -24.26 -2.81
N GLU A 339 -3.13 -24.11 -3.14
CA GLU A 339 -4.18 -23.78 -2.18
C GLU A 339 -4.24 -24.82 -1.05
N LYS A 340 -4.30 -26.10 -1.40
CA LYS A 340 -4.38 -27.22 -0.46
C LYS A 340 -3.24 -27.24 0.55
N VAL A 341 -1.99 -27.03 0.10
CA VAL A 341 -0.83 -27.09 1.00
C VAL A 341 -0.63 -25.80 1.81
N ASN A 342 -1.09 -24.66 1.27
CA ASN A 342 -0.94 -23.38 1.97
C ASN A 342 -2.07 -23.09 2.97
N LEU A 343 -3.29 -23.56 2.75
CA LEU A 343 -4.41 -23.29 3.65
C LEU A 343 -4.10 -23.61 5.13
N PRO A 344 -3.57 -24.79 5.50
CA PRO A 344 -3.20 -25.07 6.89
C PRO A 344 -2.07 -24.17 7.43
N VAL A 345 -1.19 -23.68 6.57
CA VAL A 345 -0.13 -22.72 6.97
C VAL A 345 -0.76 -21.38 7.31
N PHE A 346 -1.68 -20.90 6.49
CA PHE A 346 -2.42 -19.66 6.72
C PHE A 346 -3.32 -19.73 7.96
N GLU A 347 -3.95 -20.85 8.23
CA GLU A 347 -4.73 -21.04 9.45
C GLU A 347 -3.85 -20.95 10.71
N ARG A 348 -2.69 -21.62 10.74
CA ARG A 348 -1.74 -21.51 11.86
C ARG A 348 -1.22 -20.09 12.03
N LEU A 349 -0.90 -19.40 10.92
CA LEU A 349 -0.46 -18.01 10.95
C LEU A 349 -1.54 -17.10 11.55
N TYR A 350 -2.80 -17.26 11.13
CA TYR A 350 -3.89 -16.45 11.66
C TYR A 350 -4.10 -16.66 13.16
N GLN A 351 -3.97 -17.91 13.63
CA GLN A 351 -4.05 -18.20 15.07
C GLN A 351 -2.90 -17.57 15.85
N SER A 352 -1.66 -17.63 15.34
CA SER A 352 -0.50 -17.00 16.00
C SER A 352 -0.59 -15.47 16.06
N VAL A 353 -1.29 -14.86 15.11
CA VAL A 353 -1.62 -13.42 15.15
C VAL A 353 -2.65 -13.15 16.25
N ARG A 354 -3.75 -13.92 16.27
CA ARG A 354 -4.85 -13.70 17.22
C ARG A 354 -4.45 -13.91 18.67
N ASP A 355 -3.61 -14.89 18.96
CA ASP A 355 -3.16 -15.21 20.33
C ASP A 355 -2.02 -14.31 20.84
N GLY A 356 -1.60 -13.32 20.04
CA GLY A 356 -0.55 -12.36 20.37
C GLY A 356 0.87 -12.90 20.25
N THR A 357 1.07 -14.11 19.73
CA THR A 357 2.42 -14.67 19.54
C THR A 357 3.26 -13.78 18.63
N GLU A 358 2.70 -13.32 17.50
CA GLU A 358 3.40 -12.45 16.57
C GLU A 358 3.66 -11.06 17.15
N THR A 359 2.74 -10.56 17.98
CA THR A 359 2.91 -9.30 18.73
C THR A 359 4.10 -9.37 19.67
N ARG A 360 4.16 -10.40 20.51
CA ARG A 360 5.25 -10.59 21.48
C ARG A 360 6.60 -10.75 20.80
N ARG A 361 6.67 -11.50 19.69
CA ARG A 361 7.90 -11.61 18.86
C ARG A 361 8.38 -10.25 18.33
N SER A 362 7.46 -9.45 17.80
CA SER A 362 7.80 -8.12 17.28
C SER A 362 8.29 -7.19 18.40
N LEU A 363 7.60 -7.15 19.52
CA LEU A 363 8.00 -6.34 20.68
C LEU A 363 9.36 -6.77 21.23
N GLU A 364 9.59 -8.08 21.41
CA GLU A 364 10.84 -8.63 21.90
C GLU A 364 12.01 -8.22 20.99
N PHE A 365 11.87 -8.44 19.68
CA PHE A 365 12.94 -8.09 18.72
C PHE A 365 13.19 -6.58 18.69
N ASN A 366 12.15 -5.79 18.52
CA ASN A 366 12.28 -4.34 18.32
C ASN A 366 12.64 -3.58 19.61
N SER A 367 12.54 -4.18 20.79
CA SER A 367 12.98 -3.60 22.06
C SER A 367 14.47 -3.80 22.35
N ARG A 368 15.16 -4.65 21.58
CA ARG A 368 16.61 -4.90 21.75
C ARG A 368 17.39 -3.63 21.45
N LYS A 369 18.44 -3.35 22.23
CA LYS A 369 19.34 -2.24 21.95
C LYS A 369 20.04 -2.38 20.59
N THR A 370 20.21 -3.60 20.12
CA THR A 370 20.87 -3.98 18.86
C THR A 370 19.90 -4.16 17.70
N TYR A 371 18.57 -3.91 17.89
CA TYR A 371 17.57 -4.31 16.90
C TYR A 371 17.87 -3.82 15.48
N ARG A 372 18.41 -2.59 15.33
CA ARG A 372 18.76 -2.06 13.99
C ARG A 372 19.88 -2.87 13.35
N GLN A 373 20.92 -3.17 14.10
CA GLN A 373 22.04 -3.97 13.63
C GLN A 373 21.63 -5.41 13.31
N ASP A 374 20.77 -6.00 14.16
CA ASP A 374 20.22 -7.33 13.95
C ASP A 374 19.37 -7.36 12.68
N LEU A 375 18.51 -6.36 12.47
CA LEU A 375 17.69 -6.24 11.25
C LEU A 375 18.55 -6.01 10.01
N GLU A 376 19.54 -5.13 10.06
CA GLU A 376 20.48 -4.88 8.95
C GLU A 376 21.22 -6.17 8.56
N LYS A 377 21.63 -6.98 9.55
CA LYS A 377 22.25 -8.28 9.30
C LYS A 377 21.27 -9.23 8.60
N GLU A 378 20.04 -9.38 9.08
CA GLU A 378 19.03 -10.23 8.44
C GLU A 378 18.72 -9.78 7.00
N LEU A 379 18.62 -8.47 6.77
CA LEU A 379 18.40 -7.94 5.41
C LEU A 379 19.63 -8.15 4.50
N ALA A 380 20.84 -8.06 5.04
CA ALA A 380 22.06 -8.38 4.32
C ALA A 380 22.13 -9.87 3.95
N GLU A 381 21.73 -10.77 4.85
CA GLU A 381 21.63 -12.19 4.60
C GLU A 381 20.63 -12.51 3.46
N ILE A 382 19.49 -11.81 3.42
CA ILE A 382 18.54 -11.91 2.31
C ILE A 382 19.21 -11.44 1.02
N ASN A 383 19.80 -10.27 1.01
CA ASN A 383 20.43 -9.68 -0.18
C ASN A 383 21.60 -10.51 -0.71
N ASP A 384 22.27 -11.27 0.15
CA ASP A 384 23.38 -12.16 -0.20
C ASP A 384 22.93 -13.54 -0.71
N GLN A 385 21.64 -13.86 -0.68
CA GLN A 385 21.13 -15.09 -1.30
C GLN A 385 21.33 -15.06 -2.81
N GLU A 386 21.65 -16.22 -3.40
CA GLU A 386 21.92 -16.33 -4.84
C GLU A 386 20.81 -15.74 -5.71
N ILE A 387 19.55 -16.00 -5.38
CA ILE A 387 18.38 -15.46 -6.08
C ILE A 387 18.43 -13.92 -6.15
N TRP A 388 18.76 -13.23 -5.05
CA TRP A 388 18.75 -11.76 -5.02
C TRP A 388 20.00 -11.15 -5.63
N ARG A 389 21.16 -11.85 -5.56
CA ARG A 389 22.37 -11.45 -6.31
C ARG A 389 22.15 -11.57 -7.82
N ALA A 390 21.57 -12.69 -8.28
CA ALA A 390 21.19 -12.87 -9.68
C ALA A 390 20.20 -11.77 -10.13
N GLY A 391 19.20 -11.50 -9.29
CA GLY A 391 18.21 -10.44 -9.53
C GLY A 391 18.81 -9.04 -9.62
N LYS A 392 19.84 -8.73 -8.86
CA LYS A 392 20.55 -7.45 -8.98
C LYS A 392 21.13 -7.27 -10.39
N THR A 393 21.76 -8.30 -10.91
CA THR A 393 22.31 -8.31 -12.27
C THR A 393 21.21 -8.24 -13.32
N VAL A 394 20.14 -9.02 -13.20
CA VAL A 394 19.02 -8.96 -14.16
C VAL A 394 18.41 -7.56 -14.21
N ARG A 395 18.13 -6.96 -13.07
CA ARG A 395 17.56 -5.58 -13.01
C ARG A 395 18.49 -4.53 -13.60
N SER A 396 19.81 -4.67 -13.46
CA SER A 396 20.77 -3.72 -14.06
C SER A 396 20.83 -3.77 -15.59
N LEU A 397 20.28 -4.83 -16.20
CA LEU A 397 20.21 -5.01 -17.65
C LEU A 397 18.91 -4.45 -18.25
N ARG A 398 17.95 -4.05 -17.42
CA ARG A 398 16.71 -3.42 -17.92
C ARG A 398 17.03 -2.09 -18.61
N PRO A 399 16.34 -1.75 -19.72
CA PRO A 399 16.57 -0.49 -20.42
C PRO A 399 16.37 0.76 -19.55
N ASP A 400 15.38 0.72 -18.65
CA ASP A 400 15.03 1.80 -17.71
C ASP A 400 15.96 1.88 -16.48
N ALA A 401 16.77 0.87 -16.22
CA ALA A 401 17.73 0.89 -15.11
C ALA A 401 18.80 1.99 -15.25
N LYS A 402 19.06 2.45 -16.47
CA LYS A 402 20.06 3.48 -16.76
C LYS A 402 19.58 4.92 -16.53
N GLU A 403 18.27 5.11 -16.34
CA GLU A 403 17.68 6.42 -16.09
C GLU A 403 17.52 6.75 -14.59
N SER A 404 17.76 5.75 -13.72
CA SER A 404 17.57 5.87 -12.26
C SER A 404 18.87 5.81 -11.44
N SER A 405 20.04 5.85 -12.09
CA SER A 405 21.37 5.83 -11.44
C SER A 405 21.98 7.22 -11.29
#